data_f7d223af8fa13979a032016b9779f432
#
_entry.id   f7d223af8fa13979a032016b9779f432
#
_cell.length_a   1.000
_cell.length_b   1.000
_cell.length_c   1.000
_cell.angle_alpha   90.00
_cell.angle_beta   90.00
_cell.angle_gamma   90.00
#
_symmetry.space_group_name_H-M   'P 1'
#
loop_
_entity.id
_entity.type
_entity.pdbx_description
1 polymer ?
#
loop_
_entity_poly.entity_id
_entity_poly.type
_entity_poly.pdbx_seq_one_letter_code
_entity_poly.pdbx_strand_id
1 'polypeptide(L)'
;ILNAIDDINAKIIKTVGNPRYRLKEDSLRILRAIRFASILDFDIDEKTKNYIVKYGYLLKKLSGSRKKEELNRIFASVNKEKSRNLIIDLGLDKYLGIKNMDSIVMCDDIIGIWSQLEFVDEYPWHKSEKELINNIRKMLELEIDNFSVYKYGLYVSTVVGSIKGISYKEINKIYKNLPIYSKKDINVKAMD
;
A
#
# COMPACT_ATOMS: atom_id res chain seq x y z
N ILE A 1 2.80 -28.08 -18.49
CA ILE A 1 1.92 -27.28 -19.42
C ILE A 1 0.47 -27.76 -19.25
N LEU A 2 0.30 -28.81 -18.53
CA LEU A 2 -0.95 -29.52 -18.29
C LEU A 2 -1.88 -28.69 -17.42
N ASN A 3 -3.09 -28.48 -17.88
CA ASN A 3 -4.22 -27.82 -17.21
C ASN A 3 -4.13 -26.29 -17.02
N ALA A 4 -3.11 -25.57 -17.53
CA ALA A 4 -3.05 -24.12 -17.39
C ALA A 4 -4.23 -23.41 -18.10
N ILE A 5 -4.70 -23.99 -19.21
CA ILE A 5 -5.86 -23.45 -19.94
C ILE A 5 -7.14 -23.67 -19.14
N ASP A 6 -7.28 -24.85 -18.52
CA ASP A 6 -8.44 -25.18 -17.68
C ASP A 6 -8.46 -24.30 -16.43
N ASP A 7 -7.30 -24.07 -15.78
CA ASP A 7 -7.16 -23.20 -14.63
C ASP A 7 -7.49 -21.73 -15.00
N ILE A 8 -7.08 -21.25 -16.19
CA ILE A 8 -7.42 -19.92 -16.70
C ILE A 8 -8.93 -19.81 -16.96
N ASN A 9 -9.52 -20.79 -17.63
CA ASN A 9 -10.96 -20.81 -17.92
C ASN A 9 -11.79 -20.87 -16.63
N ALA A 10 -11.30 -21.60 -15.63
CA ALA A 10 -11.91 -21.67 -14.30
C ALA A 10 -11.61 -20.42 -13.42
N LYS A 11 -10.79 -19.47 -13.89
CA LYS A 11 -10.31 -18.30 -13.14
C LYS A 11 -9.64 -18.65 -11.81
N ILE A 12 -8.76 -19.61 -11.83
CA ILE A 12 -8.08 -20.13 -10.62
C ILE A 12 -6.57 -19.91 -10.71
N ILE A 13 -5.99 -19.34 -9.64
CA ILE A 13 -4.55 -19.25 -9.39
C ILE A 13 -4.10 -20.52 -8.68
N LYS A 14 -3.16 -21.23 -9.27
CA LYS A 14 -2.63 -22.47 -8.76
C LYS A 14 -1.11 -22.52 -8.85
N THR A 15 -0.46 -23.13 -7.88
CA THR A 15 0.99 -23.36 -7.99
C THR A 15 1.29 -24.45 -9.01
N VAL A 16 2.27 -24.20 -9.89
CA VAL A 16 2.79 -25.23 -10.76
C VAL A 16 3.52 -26.29 -9.92
N GLY A 17 2.99 -27.50 -9.90
CA GLY A 17 3.47 -28.60 -9.07
C GLY A 17 2.90 -28.56 -7.64
N ASN A 18 3.57 -29.23 -6.71
CA ASN A 18 3.06 -29.35 -5.35
C ASN A 18 3.28 -28.05 -4.54
N PRO A 19 2.20 -27.37 -4.05
CA PRO A 19 2.29 -26.13 -3.29
C PRO A 19 3.22 -26.22 -2.08
N ARG A 20 3.24 -27.39 -1.39
CA ARG A 20 4.10 -27.61 -0.22
C ARG A 20 5.58 -27.33 -0.51
N TYR A 21 6.08 -27.82 -1.63
CA TYR A 21 7.49 -27.64 -1.98
C TYR A 21 7.74 -26.23 -2.55
N ARG A 22 6.86 -25.77 -3.43
CA ARG A 22 7.02 -24.47 -4.10
C ARG A 22 6.99 -23.27 -3.18
N LEU A 23 6.12 -23.27 -2.16
CA LEU A 23 6.04 -22.17 -1.18
C LEU A 23 7.20 -22.21 -0.17
N LYS A 24 7.75 -23.41 0.10
CA LYS A 24 8.95 -23.52 0.95
C LYS A 24 10.23 -23.11 0.22
N GLU A 25 10.32 -23.40 -1.07
CA GLU A 25 11.45 -23.03 -1.93
C GLU A 25 11.60 -21.51 -2.00
N ASP A 26 10.50 -20.80 -2.26
CA ASP A 26 10.46 -19.35 -2.26
C ASP A 26 9.12 -18.85 -1.71
N SER A 27 9.15 -18.37 -0.47
CA SER A 27 7.95 -17.88 0.22
C SER A 27 7.36 -16.59 -0.38
N LEU A 28 8.12 -15.85 -1.22
CA LEU A 28 7.57 -14.70 -1.96
C LEU A 28 6.43 -15.13 -2.89
N ARG A 29 6.39 -16.40 -3.30
CA ARG A 29 5.29 -16.97 -4.10
C ARG A 29 3.92 -16.83 -3.41
N ILE A 30 3.90 -16.71 -2.08
CA ILE A 30 2.67 -16.44 -1.31
C ILE A 30 2.11 -15.07 -1.70
N LEU A 31 2.91 -14.02 -1.63
CA LEU A 31 2.48 -12.66 -2.02
C LEU A 31 2.19 -12.55 -3.52
N ARG A 32 2.97 -13.25 -4.34
CA ARG A 32 2.73 -13.31 -5.79
C ARG A 32 1.40 -13.97 -6.14
N ALA A 33 1.01 -15.03 -5.42
CA ALA A 33 -0.29 -15.68 -5.62
C ALA A 33 -1.44 -14.69 -5.31
N ILE A 34 -1.34 -13.94 -4.22
CA ILE A 34 -2.31 -12.90 -3.86
C ILE A 34 -2.36 -11.82 -4.94
N ARG A 35 -1.21 -11.32 -5.37
CA ARG A 35 -1.13 -10.29 -6.42
C ARG A 35 -1.78 -10.76 -7.71
N PHE A 36 -1.46 -11.97 -8.18
CA PHE A 36 -2.03 -12.49 -9.42
C PHE A 36 -3.54 -12.74 -9.29
N ALA A 37 -4.00 -13.25 -8.15
CA ALA A 37 -5.43 -13.43 -7.89
C ALA A 37 -6.20 -12.11 -8.01
N SER A 38 -5.59 -11.02 -7.53
CA SER A 38 -6.21 -9.69 -7.60
C SER A 38 -6.12 -9.06 -9.00
N ILE A 39 -4.95 -9.11 -9.64
CA ILE A 39 -4.76 -8.51 -10.98
C ILE A 39 -5.67 -9.18 -12.02
N LEU A 40 -5.79 -10.51 -11.96
CA LEU A 40 -6.59 -11.28 -12.91
C LEU A 40 -8.05 -11.44 -12.49
N ASP A 41 -8.39 -11.00 -11.28
CA ASP A 41 -9.68 -11.24 -10.65
C ASP A 41 -10.03 -12.75 -10.60
N PHE A 42 -9.03 -13.55 -10.23
CA PHE A 42 -9.13 -15.00 -10.10
C PHE A 42 -9.18 -15.39 -8.62
N ASP A 43 -9.69 -16.57 -8.33
CA ASP A 43 -9.59 -17.18 -7.01
C ASP A 43 -8.31 -18.00 -6.86
N ILE A 44 -7.89 -18.22 -5.62
CA ILE A 44 -6.76 -19.12 -5.34
C ILE A 44 -7.32 -20.52 -5.04
N ASP A 45 -6.76 -21.53 -5.69
CA ASP A 45 -7.07 -22.94 -5.47
C ASP A 45 -7.03 -23.32 -3.97
N GLU A 46 -8.01 -24.04 -3.48
CA GLU A 46 -8.13 -24.39 -2.05
C GLU A 46 -6.91 -25.09 -1.48
N LYS A 47 -6.31 -26.00 -2.22
CA LYS A 47 -5.07 -26.66 -1.80
C LYS A 47 -3.93 -25.66 -1.65
N THR A 48 -3.82 -24.70 -2.58
CA THR A 48 -2.83 -23.64 -2.55
C THR A 48 -3.10 -22.70 -1.36
N LYS A 49 -4.36 -22.29 -1.11
CA LYS A 49 -4.75 -21.48 0.07
C LYS A 49 -4.34 -22.16 1.37
N ASN A 50 -4.68 -23.45 1.53
CA ASN A 50 -4.34 -24.21 2.74
C ASN A 50 -2.83 -24.22 3.00
N TYR A 51 -2.01 -24.34 1.96
CA TYR A 51 -0.56 -24.27 2.12
C TYR A 51 -0.05 -22.84 2.33
N ILE A 52 -0.70 -21.81 1.78
CA ILE A 52 -0.39 -20.41 2.08
C ILE A 52 -0.61 -20.12 3.57
N VAL A 53 -1.74 -20.52 4.13
CA VAL A 53 -2.02 -20.37 5.57
C VAL A 53 -0.97 -21.13 6.40
N LYS A 54 -0.70 -22.39 6.02
CA LYS A 54 0.26 -23.24 6.75
C LYS A 54 1.68 -22.69 6.74
N TYR A 55 2.13 -22.09 5.65
CA TYR A 55 3.50 -21.62 5.45
C TYR A 55 3.65 -20.11 5.43
N GLY A 56 2.59 -19.34 5.73
CA GLY A 56 2.61 -17.89 5.80
C GLY A 56 3.73 -17.35 6.71
N TYR A 57 4.04 -18.07 7.79
CA TYR A 57 5.13 -17.69 8.70
C TYR A 57 6.50 -17.56 8.02
N LEU A 58 6.70 -18.19 6.86
CA LEU A 58 7.95 -18.09 6.09
C LEU A 58 8.15 -16.68 5.51
N LEU A 59 7.11 -15.87 5.41
CA LEU A 59 7.24 -14.46 5.02
C LEU A 59 8.15 -13.67 5.97
N LYS A 60 8.25 -14.08 7.25
CA LYS A 60 9.19 -13.47 8.21
C LYS A 60 10.66 -13.62 7.80
N LYS A 61 10.98 -14.64 6.99
CA LYS A 61 12.35 -14.89 6.52
C LYS A 61 12.73 -14.05 5.29
N LEU A 62 11.76 -13.41 4.63
CA LEU A 62 12.03 -12.52 3.50
C LEU A 62 12.64 -11.21 4.00
N SER A 63 13.58 -10.67 3.23
CA SER A 63 14.07 -9.31 3.47
C SER A 63 12.95 -8.28 3.32
N GLY A 64 13.05 -7.19 4.07
CA GLY A 64 12.11 -6.07 3.97
C GLY A 64 12.02 -5.52 2.55
N SER A 65 13.13 -5.50 1.80
CA SER A 65 13.15 -5.06 0.40
C SER A 65 12.26 -5.93 -0.49
N ARG A 66 12.37 -7.26 -0.39
CA ARG A 66 11.54 -8.18 -1.20
C ARG A 66 10.05 -8.07 -0.83
N LYS A 67 9.75 -7.94 0.47
CA LYS A 67 8.38 -7.72 0.94
C LYS A 67 7.82 -6.40 0.40
N LYS A 68 8.57 -5.29 0.56
CA LYS A 68 8.18 -3.95 0.10
C LYS A 68 7.91 -3.91 -1.41
N GLU A 69 8.81 -4.49 -2.20
CA GLU A 69 8.67 -4.51 -3.66
C GLU A 69 7.38 -5.22 -4.09
N GLU A 70 7.08 -6.38 -3.52
CA GLU A 70 5.87 -7.12 -3.87
C GLU A 70 4.60 -6.46 -3.33
N LEU A 71 4.63 -5.89 -2.11
CA LEU A 71 3.53 -5.11 -1.56
C LEU A 71 3.26 -3.85 -2.38
N ASN A 72 4.29 -3.15 -2.86
CA ASN A 72 4.10 -2.01 -3.76
C ASN A 72 3.37 -2.40 -5.04
N ARG A 73 3.68 -3.57 -5.62
CA ARG A 73 2.97 -4.10 -6.79
C ARG A 73 1.51 -4.46 -6.48
N ILE A 74 1.27 -4.96 -5.28
CA ILE A 74 -0.08 -5.24 -4.76
C ILE A 74 -0.86 -3.93 -4.62
N PHE A 75 -0.29 -2.93 -3.96
CA PHE A 75 -0.92 -1.63 -3.71
C PHE A 75 -1.14 -0.80 -4.99
N ALA A 76 -0.34 -1.04 -6.03
CA ALA A 76 -0.51 -0.43 -7.35
C ALA A 76 -1.56 -1.15 -8.22
N SER A 77 -2.07 -2.30 -7.81
CA SER A 77 -3.02 -3.07 -8.63
C SER A 77 -4.42 -2.45 -8.63
N VAL A 78 -5.16 -2.66 -9.72
CA VAL A 78 -6.54 -2.18 -9.85
C VAL A 78 -7.44 -2.75 -8.75
N ASN A 79 -7.28 -4.03 -8.43
CA ASN A 79 -8.05 -4.74 -7.41
C ASN A 79 -7.30 -4.85 -6.06
N LYS A 80 -6.63 -3.77 -5.64
CA LYS A 80 -5.84 -3.71 -4.40
C LYS A 80 -6.64 -4.04 -3.13
N GLU A 81 -7.94 -3.71 -3.12
CA GLU A 81 -8.85 -4.09 -2.03
C GLU A 81 -8.99 -5.62 -1.89
N LYS A 82 -9.13 -6.34 -3.00
CA LYS A 82 -9.15 -7.81 -3.01
C LYS A 82 -7.83 -8.38 -2.45
N SER A 83 -6.70 -7.79 -2.82
CA SER A 83 -5.40 -8.20 -2.27
C SER A 83 -5.32 -7.98 -0.76
N ARG A 84 -5.77 -6.80 -0.28
CA ARG A 84 -5.81 -6.50 1.16
C ARG A 84 -6.64 -7.54 1.90
N ASN A 85 -7.85 -7.79 1.43
CA ASN A 85 -8.75 -8.74 2.06
C ASN A 85 -8.15 -10.16 2.07
N LEU A 86 -7.53 -10.62 0.97
CA LEU A 86 -6.84 -11.91 0.94
C LEU A 86 -5.67 -11.98 1.94
N ILE A 87 -4.91 -10.89 2.13
CA ILE A 87 -3.82 -10.84 3.13
C ILE A 87 -4.39 -11.02 4.53
N ILE A 88 -5.50 -10.35 4.85
CA ILE A 88 -6.17 -10.40 6.15
C ILE A 88 -6.81 -11.78 6.36
N ASP A 89 -7.61 -12.26 5.42
CA ASP A 89 -8.37 -13.52 5.52
C ASP A 89 -7.44 -14.73 5.69
N LEU A 90 -6.25 -14.67 5.07
CA LEU A 90 -5.23 -15.70 5.18
C LEU A 90 -4.28 -15.47 6.37
N GLY A 91 -4.49 -14.43 7.17
CA GLY A 91 -3.73 -14.08 8.38
C GLY A 91 -2.25 -13.83 8.10
N LEU A 92 -1.93 -13.19 6.98
CA LEU A 92 -0.55 -12.95 6.53
C LEU A 92 0.02 -11.61 7.02
N ASP A 93 -0.83 -10.65 7.36
CA ASP A 93 -0.50 -9.32 7.89
C ASP A 93 0.48 -9.39 9.07
N LYS A 94 0.22 -10.29 10.03
CA LYS A 94 1.10 -10.55 11.19
C LYS A 94 2.50 -11.04 10.81
N TYR A 95 2.65 -11.72 9.68
CA TYR A 95 3.95 -12.21 9.19
C TYR A 95 4.67 -11.17 8.32
N LEU A 96 3.92 -10.17 7.85
CA LEU A 96 4.45 -8.98 7.20
C LEU A 96 4.84 -7.89 8.20
N GLY A 97 4.49 -8.07 9.49
CA GLY A 97 4.72 -7.08 10.53
C GLY A 97 3.81 -5.85 10.41
N ILE A 98 2.62 -6.02 9.84
CA ILE A 98 1.62 -4.97 9.68
C ILE A 98 0.47 -5.25 10.66
N LYS A 99 0.02 -4.21 11.40
CA LYS A 99 -0.97 -4.39 12.47
C LYS A 99 -2.38 -3.97 12.09
N ASN A 100 -2.53 -2.98 11.24
CA ASN A 100 -3.79 -2.30 10.97
C ASN A 100 -4.19 -2.34 9.49
N MET A 101 -3.87 -3.43 8.80
CA MET A 101 -4.19 -3.60 7.38
C MET A 101 -5.69 -3.50 7.08
N ASP A 102 -6.54 -3.85 8.03
CA ASP A 102 -8.00 -3.86 7.95
C ASP A 102 -8.63 -2.47 8.02
N SER A 103 -7.97 -1.50 8.66
CA SER A 103 -8.52 -0.17 8.94
C SER A 103 -8.04 0.93 8.00
N ILE A 104 -7.20 0.61 7.01
CA ILE A 104 -6.67 1.59 6.06
C ILE A 104 -7.56 1.78 4.83
N VAL A 105 -7.49 2.97 4.26
CA VAL A 105 -8.08 3.29 2.96
C VAL A 105 -7.09 2.94 1.86
N MET A 106 -7.50 2.11 0.91
CA MET A 106 -6.68 1.73 -0.25
C MET A 106 -6.73 2.84 -1.33
N CYS A 107 -6.15 4.00 -1.01
CA CYS A 107 -6.07 5.13 -1.94
C CYS A 107 -5.16 4.81 -3.15
N ASP A 108 -5.13 5.68 -4.16
CA ASP A 108 -4.37 5.43 -5.39
C ASP A 108 -2.86 5.73 -5.24
N ASP A 109 -2.48 6.39 -4.15
CA ASP A 109 -1.09 6.70 -3.86
C ASP A 109 -0.47 5.64 -2.95
N ILE A 110 0.63 5.01 -3.41
CA ILE A 110 1.32 3.95 -2.67
C ILE A 110 1.91 4.47 -1.37
N ILE A 111 2.49 5.69 -1.37
CA ILE A 111 3.03 6.30 -0.15
C ILE A 111 1.89 6.65 0.81
N GLY A 112 0.73 7.05 0.28
CA GLY A 112 -0.49 7.25 1.06
C GLY A 112 -0.95 5.98 1.75
N ILE A 113 -0.93 4.82 1.08
CA ILE A 113 -1.23 3.53 1.71
C ILE A 113 -0.22 3.22 2.81
N TRP A 114 1.09 3.29 2.51
CA TRP A 114 2.15 3.06 3.49
C TRP A 114 2.09 4.00 4.70
N SER A 115 1.65 5.24 4.49
CA SER A 115 1.55 6.23 5.57
C SER A 115 0.49 5.88 6.61
N GLN A 116 -0.55 5.14 6.22
CA GLN A 116 -1.61 4.68 7.12
C GLN A 116 -1.23 3.41 7.89
N LEU A 117 -0.27 2.62 7.37
CA LEU A 117 0.08 1.33 7.96
C LEU A 117 0.94 1.50 9.22
N GLU A 118 0.57 0.76 10.25
CA GLU A 118 1.41 0.51 11.42
C GLU A 118 2.27 -0.73 11.17
N PHE A 119 3.53 -0.54 10.83
CA PHE A 119 4.47 -1.63 10.62
C PHE A 119 5.59 -1.61 11.65
N VAL A 120 5.92 -2.79 12.11
CA VAL A 120 7.04 -3.03 13.01
C VAL A 120 8.26 -3.22 12.13
N ASP A 121 9.00 -2.13 11.94
CA ASP A 121 10.31 -2.06 11.36
C ASP A 121 10.55 -2.64 9.93
N GLU A 122 11.76 -2.72 9.52
CA GLU A 122 12.43 -3.52 8.47
C GLU A 122 12.05 -3.28 7.01
N TYR A 123 11.18 -2.33 6.71
CA TYR A 123 11.00 -1.90 5.33
C TYR A 123 12.03 -0.82 4.99
N PRO A 124 12.85 -1.01 3.94
CA PRO A 124 13.84 -0.02 3.54
C PRO A 124 13.17 1.20 2.91
N TRP A 125 13.47 2.38 3.43
CA TRP A 125 12.94 3.65 2.94
C TRP A 125 14.08 4.59 2.56
N HIS A 126 13.96 5.23 1.40
CA HIS A 126 14.78 6.40 1.09
C HIS A 126 14.42 7.58 2.01
N LYS A 127 15.35 8.50 2.20
CA LYS A 127 15.12 9.68 3.07
C LYS A 127 13.88 10.48 2.65
N SER A 128 13.70 10.70 1.35
CA SER A 128 12.54 11.38 0.79
C SER A 128 11.22 10.66 1.04
N GLU A 129 11.19 9.32 0.93
CA GLU A 129 10.00 8.53 1.24
C GLU A 129 9.63 8.62 2.72
N LYS A 130 10.62 8.55 3.62
CA LYS A 130 10.40 8.74 5.07
C LYS A 130 9.81 10.10 5.39
N GLU A 131 10.32 11.14 4.74
CA GLU A 131 9.83 12.50 4.92
C GLU A 131 8.37 12.63 4.44
N LEU A 132 8.04 12.10 3.28
CA LEU A 132 6.66 12.07 2.76
C LEU A 132 5.71 11.31 3.68
N ILE A 133 6.08 10.10 4.12
CA ILE A 133 5.30 9.30 5.06
C ILE A 133 5.03 10.08 6.35
N ASN A 134 6.07 10.73 6.91
CA ASN A 134 5.91 11.52 8.13
C ASN A 134 5.02 12.74 7.93
N ASN A 135 5.13 13.42 6.78
CA ASN A 135 4.31 14.60 6.47
C ASN A 135 2.84 14.20 6.27
N ILE A 136 2.58 13.09 5.57
CA ILE A 136 1.22 12.57 5.40
C ILE A 136 0.62 12.20 6.76
N ARG A 137 1.36 11.45 7.61
CA ARG A 137 0.91 11.09 8.96
C ARG A 137 0.56 12.30 9.81
N LYS A 138 1.41 13.32 9.83
CA LYS A 138 1.15 14.56 10.56
C LYS A 138 -0.07 15.31 10.02
N MET A 139 -0.25 15.34 8.71
CA MET A 139 -1.38 16.04 8.11
C MET A 139 -2.70 15.25 8.26
N LEU A 140 -2.66 13.92 8.40
CA LEU A 140 -3.85 13.11 8.69
C LEU A 140 -4.52 13.50 10.01
N GLU A 141 -3.73 13.98 11.00
CA GLU A 141 -4.22 14.44 12.30
C GLU A 141 -4.81 15.87 12.27
N LEU A 142 -4.72 16.56 11.13
CA LEU A 142 -5.14 17.94 10.98
C LEU A 142 -6.40 18.05 10.11
N GLU A 143 -7.12 19.16 10.28
CA GLU A 143 -8.10 19.62 9.30
C GLU A 143 -7.41 20.07 8.01
N ILE A 144 -8.11 19.89 6.88
CA ILE A 144 -7.60 20.36 5.58
C ILE A 144 -8.08 21.80 5.37
N ASP A 145 -7.19 22.73 5.61
CA ASP A 145 -7.40 24.17 5.49
C ASP A 145 -6.24 24.86 4.76
N ASN A 146 -6.30 26.18 4.65
CA ASN A 146 -5.24 26.96 4.00
C ASN A 146 -3.88 26.77 4.67
N PHE A 147 -3.84 26.66 6.00
CA PHE A 147 -2.58 26.50 6.74
C PHE A 147 -1.95 25.13 6.50
N SER A 148 -2.72 24.05 6.61
CA SER A 148 -2.22 22.70 6.40
C SER A 148 -1.80 22.47 4.95
N VAL A 149 -2.58 22.99 3.97
CA VAL A 149 -2.25 22.91 2.53
C VAL A 149 -0.99 23.72 2.21
N TYR A 150 -0.83 24.94 2.78
CA TYR A 150 0.41 25.71 2.65
C TYR A 150 1.62 24.95 3.23
N LYS A 151 1.47 24.43 4.44
CA LYS A 151 2.56 23.79 5.19
C LYS A 151 3.08 22.51 4.54
N TYR A 152 2.19 21.68 4.04
CA TYR A 152 2.53 20.34 3.52
C TYR A 152 2.57 20.27 1.99
N GLY A 153 2.06 21.30 1.31
CA GLY A 153 2.05 21.39 -0.15
C GLY A 153 0.96 20.56 -0.82
N LEU A 154 0.79 20.78 -2.13
CA LEU A 154 -0.31 20.21 -2.90
C LEU A 154 -0.30 18.68 -2.92
N TYR A 155 0.88 18.05 -3.11
CA TYR A 155 0.97 16.59 -3.19
C TYR A 155 0.49 15.91 -1.91
N VAL A 156 1.08 16.25 -0.77
CA VAL A 156 0.69 15.66 0.53
C VAL A 156 -0.78 15.91 0.83
N SER A 157 -1.26 17.14 0.59
CA SER A 157 -2.66 17.51 0.78
C SER A 157 -3.61 16.70 -0.09
N THR A 158 -3.24 16.44 -1.34
CA THR A 158 -4.03 15.60 -2.26
C THR A 158 -4.11 14.17 -1.77
N VAL A 159 -3.00 13.59 -1.32
CA VAL A 159 -2.96 12.23 -0.78
C VAL A 159 -3.83 12.13 0.48
N VAL A 160 -3.67 13.07 1.42
CA VAL A 160 -4.50 13.12 2.64
C VAL A 160 -5.98 13.34 2.30
N GLY A 161 -6.26 14.21 1.33
CA GLY A 161 -7.62 14.43 0.84
C GLY A 161 -8.25 13.13 0.33
N SER A 162 -7.54 12.36 -0.49
CA SER A 162 -8.04 11.08 -1.01
C SER A 162 -8.32 10.07 0.10
N ILE A 163 -7.52 10.05 1.16
CA ILE A 163 -7.74 9.20 2.33
C ILE A 163 -8.97 9.66 3.14
N LYS A 164 -9.18 10.97 3.27
CA LYS A 164 -10.32 11.57 3.98
C LYS A 164 -11.60 11.70 3.14
N GLY A 165 -11.59 11.24 1.88
CA GLY A 165 -12.74 11.32 0.98
C GLY A 165 -12.99 12.71 0.37
N ILE A 166 -11.96 13.58 0.38
CA ILE A 166 -12.02 14.94 -0.20
C ILE A 166 -11.43 14.90 -1.60
N SER A 167 -12.14 15.45 -2.57
CA SER A 167 -11.74 15.42 -3.97
C SER A 167 -10.49 16.26 -4.27
N TYR A 168 -9.72 15.86 -5.29
CA TYR A 168 -8.61 16.68 -5.80
C TYR A 168 -9.03 18.09 -6.16
N LYS A 169 -10.25 18.27 -6.71
CA LYS A 169 -10.76 19.61 -7.10
C LYS A 169 -10.88 20.55 -5.91
N GLU A 170 -11.35 20.02 -4.77
CA GLU A 170 -11.48 20.80 -3.54
C GLU A 170 -10.12 21.18 -2.97
N ILE A 171 -9.18 20.22 -2.89
CA ILE A 171 -7.80 20.49 -2.45
C ILE A 171 -7.13 21.51 -3.36
N ASN A 172 -7.25 21.35 -4.67
CA ASN A 172 -6.64 22.27 -5.65
C ASN A 172 -7.28 23.68 -5.59
N LYS A 173 -8.56 23.79 -5.25
CA LYS A 173 -9.23 25.07 -5.03
C LYS A 173 -8.63 25.79 -3.81
N ILE A 174 -8.42 25.08 -2.69
CA ILE A 174 -7.76 25.64 -1.50
C ILE A 174 -6.34 26.08 -1.89
N TYR A 175 -5.57 25.20 -2.56
CA TYR A 175 -4.19 25.50 -2.94
C TYR A 175 -4.07 26.76 -3.83
N LYS A 176 -4.93 26.90 -4.86
CA LYS A 176 -4.92 28.05 -5.75
C LYS A 176 -5.34 29.36 -5.09
N ASN A 177 -6.09 29.30 -3.99
CA ASN A 177 -6.54 30.46 -3.24
C ASN A 177 -5.63 30.80 -2.04
N LEU A 178 -4.47 30.13 -1.92
CA LEU A 178 -3.51 30.46 -0.88
C LEU A 178 -3.00 31.91 -1.07
N PRO A 179 -2.95 32.71 0.00
CA PRO A 179 -2.44 34.07 -0.06
C PRO A 179 -0.92 34.13 -0.29
N ILE A 180 -0.22 33.05 0.04
CA ILE A 180 1.23 32.84 -0.10
C ILE A 180 1.52 31.40 -0.47
N TYR A 181 2.48 31.18 -1.38
CA TYR A 181 2.94 29.85 -1.79
C TYR A 181 4.30 29.49 -1.20
N SER A 182 5.07 30.48 -0.79
CA SER A 182 6.41 30.31 -0.23
C SER A 182 6.80 31.42 0.72
N LYS A 183 7.82 31.20 1.55
CA LYS A 183 8.39 32.26 2.41
C LYS A 183 8.89 33.47 1.64
N LYS A 184 9.21 33.33 0.35
CA LYS A 184 9.67 34.42 -0.52
C LYS A 184 8.55 35.39 -0.88
N ASP A 185 7.29 34.96 -0.75
CA ASP A 185 6.12 35.79 -1.06
C ASP A 185 5.76 36.73 0.11
N ILE A 186 6.43 36.54 1.26
CA ILE A 186 6.26 37.37 2.45
C ILE A 186 7.12 38.61 2.32
N ASN A 187 6.50 39.73 1.99
CA ASN A 187 7.17 41.05 1.84
C ASN A 187 7.30 41.72 3.22
N VAL A 188 8.06 41.13 4.14
CA VAL A 188 8.38 41.77 5.44
C VAL A 188 9.64 42.59 5.24
N LYS A 189 9.51 43.91 5.15
CA LYS A 189 10.65 44.80 5.37
C LYS A 189 11.02 44.73 6.85
N ALA A 190 12.28 44.41 7.14
CA ALA A 190 12.78 44.59 8.50
C ALA A 190 12.51 46.04 8.88
N MET A 191 11.77 46.29 9.96
CA MET A 191 11.72 47.61 10.60
C MET A 191 13.07 47.75 11.32
N ASP A 192 13.84 48.76 10.91
CA ASP A 192 15.04 49.22 11.59
C ASP A 192 14.75 49.67 13.03
#